data_1af8d3c4eee963d00bb9d657f8e05a28
#
_entry.id   1af8d3c4eee963d00bb9d657f8e05a28
#
_cell.length_a   1.000
_cell.length_b   1.000
_cell.length_c   1.000
_cell.angle_alpha   90.00
_cell.angle_beta   90.00
_cell.angle_gamma   90.00
#
_symmetry.space_group_name_H-M   'P 1'
#
loop_
_entity.id
_entity.type
_entity.pdbx_description
1 polymer ?
#
loop_
_entity_poly.entity_id
_entity_poly.type
_entity_poly.pdbx_seq_one_letter_code
_entity_poly.pdbx_strand_id
1 'polypeptide(L)'
;MTIVLSGLLYAKDNKSTDALLREIDGIIKNRQTYGAEKEARIADLKKLLAEATSDEQRYGFCGRLFDEYRAYNLDSSFVYAQRKEELAHRMDKLDYLDDAAMNMAEVMGTTGIYGGGEPRDSW
;
A
#
# COMPACT_ATOMS: atom_id res chain seq x y z
N MET A 1 21.24 30.67 -1.09
CA MET A 1 20.55 31.01 -1.44
C MET A 1 19.88 31.06 -1.42
N THR A 2 20.16 31.08 -1.19
CA THR A 2 19.34 31.37 -1.42
C THR A 2 18.55 31.40 -1.50
N ILE A 3 18.75 31.68 -1.34
CA ILE A 3 17.82 31.98 -1.56
C ILE A 3 17.35 32.02 -1.84
N VAL A 4 17.79 32.18 -1.80
CA VAL A 4 17.21 32.45 -2.26
C VAL A 4 16.83 32.41 -2.20
N LEU A 5 17.30 32.67 -1.70
CA LEU A 5 16.86 32.97 -1.75
C LEU A 5 16.48 33.47 -1.60
N SER A 6 16.72 34.25 -1.44
CA SER A 6 16.27 35.06 -1.30
C SER A 6 15.92 35.79 -1.87
N GLY A 7 16.07 36.28 -1.87
CA GLY A 7 15.49 37.30 -2.35
C GLY A 7 15.19 37.12 -3.56
N LEU A 8 15.58 37.05 -3.99
CA LEU A 8 15.30 36.92 -5.06
C LEU A 8 14.22 36.54 -5.21
N LEU A 9 13.73 36.82 -4.60
CA LEU A 9 12.68 36.31 -4.60
C LEU A 9 11.62 37.17 -4.66
N TYR A 10 11.47 38.34 -4.61
CA TYR A 10 10.35 39.06 -4.36
C TYR A 10 9.55 39.46 -5.48
N ALA A 11 9.76 40.48 -6.11
CA ALA A 11 8.91 40.91 -7.08
C ALA A 11 8.86 39.95 -8.15
N LYS A 12 9.91 39.45 -8.48
CA LYS A 12 9.83 38.45 -9.40
C LYS A 12 9.25 37.30 -8.75
N ASP A 13 9.06 37.36 -7.53
CA ASP A 13 8.49 36.27 -6.83
C ASP A 13 7.07 36.02 -7.14
N ASN A 14 6.32 36.97 -7.63
CA ASN A 14 4.97 36.72 -8.05
C ASN A 14 4.93 35.62 -9.10
N LYS A 15 5.81 35.71 -10.07
CA LYS A 15 5.88 34.69 -11.07
C LYS A 15 6.36 33.38 -10.50
N SER A 16 7.35 33.41 -9.64
CA SER A 16 7.87 32.23 -9.03
C SER A 16 6.80 31.55 -8.19
N THR A 17 6.00 32.33 -7.47
CA THR A 17 4.93 31.80 -6.66
C THR A 17 3.86 31.15 -7.52
N ASP A 18 3.49 31.79 -8.61
CA ASP A 18 2.50 31.21 -9.52
C ASP A 18 2.99 29.90 -10.11
N ALA A 19 4.26 29.85 -10.50
CA ALA A 19 4.83 28.65 -11.05
C ALA A 19 4.83 27.53 -10.00
N LEU A 20 5.17 27.88 -8.78
CA LEU A 20 5.20 26.91 -7.70
C LEU A 20 3.79 26.38 -7.39
N LEU A 21 2.81 27.26 -7.37
CA LEU A 21 1.43 26.84 -7.13
C LEU A 21 0.94 25.91 -8.22
N ARG A 22 1.29 26.18 -9.47
CA ARG A 22 0.91 25.29 -10.56
C ARG A 22 1.57 23.94 -10.43
N GLU A 23 2.82 23.92 -9.97
CA GLU A 23 3.53 22.67 -9.76
C GLU A 23 2.87 21.86 -8.65
N ILE A 24 2.50 22.51 -7.56
CA ILE A 24 1.81 21.85 -6.46
C ILE A 24 0.46 21.30 -6.93
N ASP A 25 -0.28 22.06 -7.69
CA ASP A 25 -1.55 21.61 -8.26
C ASP A 25 -1.35 20.36 -9.12
N GLY A 26 -0.28 20.35 -9.90
CA GLY A 26 0.03 19.18 -10.72
C GLY A 26 0.31 17.95 -9.88
N ILE A 27 1.06 18.14 -8.79
CA ILE A 27 1.36 17.05 -7.89
C ILE A 27 0.09 16.51 -7.26
N ILE A 28 -0.78 17.40 -6.82
CA ILE A 28 -2.05 17.00 -6.21
C ILE A 28 -2.91 16.22 -7.21
N LYS A 29 -3.01 16.72 -8.44
CA LYS A 29 -3.79 16.04 -9.47
C LYS A 29 -3.21 14.66 -9.77
N ASN A 30 -1.88 14.56 -9.84
CA ASN A 30 -1.24 13.27 -10.09
C ASN A 30 -1.54 12.30 -8.97
N ARG A 31 -1.54 12.75 -7.72
CA ARG A 31 -1.87 11.88 -6.59
C ARG A 31 -3.32 11.42 -6.67
N GLN A 32 -4.23 12.31 -7.02
CA GLN A 32 -5.64 11.95 -7.14
C GLN A 32 -5.85 10.92 -8.25
N THR A 33 -5.17 11.11 -9.38
CA THR A 33 -5.25 10.18 -10.49
C THR A 33 -4.69 8.83 -10.09
N TYR A 34 -3.54 8.84 -9.42
CA TYR A 34 -2.93 7.59 -8.96
C TYR A 34 -3.85 6.86 -7.99
N GLY A 35 -4.49 7.60 -7.08
CA GLY A 35 -5.44 7.01 -6.14
C GLY A 35 -6.65 6.42 -6.85
N ALA A 36 -7.17 7.11 -7.85
CA ALA A 36 -8.31 6.60 -8.60
C ALA A 36 -7.96 5.34 -9.37
N GLU A 37 -6.75 5.30 -9.96
CA GLU A 37 -6.30 4.11 -10.66
C GLU A 37 -6.11 2.94 -9.71
N LYS A 38 -5.56 3.22 -8.53
CA LYS A 38 -5.37 2.18 -7.52
C LYS A 38 -6.72 1.62 -7.07
N GLU A 39 -7.70 2.48 -6.82
CA GLU A 39 -9.03 2.03 -6.42
C GLU A 39 -9.69 1.20 -7.52
N ALA A 40 -9.49 1.58 -8.78
CA ALA A 40 -10.03 0.81 -9.89
C ALA A 40 -9.40 -0.57 -9.97
N ARG A 41 -8.09 -0.66 -9.78
CA ARG A 41 -7.41 -1.96 -9.78
C ARG A 41 -7.90 -2.84 -8.63
N ILE A 42 -8.08 -2.23 -7.46
CA ILE A 42 -8.57 -2.96 -6.29
C ILE A 42 -9.98 -3.48 -6.57
N ALA A 43 -10.84 -2.64 -7.14
CA ALA A 43 -12.21 -3.07 -7.46
C ALA A 43 -12.22 -4.22 -8.46
N ASP A 44 -11.37 -4.14 -9.49
CA ASP A 44 -11.27 -5.21 -10.48
C ASP A 44 -10.76 -6.50 -9.83
N LEU A 45 -9.76 -6.40 -8.96
CA LEU A 45 -9.21 -7.57 -8.30
C LEU A 45 -10.24 -8.23 -7.38
N LYS A 46 -11.03 -7.42 -6.67
CA LYS A 46 -12.08 -7.96 -5.82
C LYS A 46 -13.13 -8.70 -6.64
N LYS A 47 -13.45 -8.17 -7.81
CA LYS A 47 -14.40 -8.83 -8.69
C LYS A 47 -13.84 -10.16 -9.19
N LEU A 48 -12.58 -10.15 -9.61
CA LEU A 48 -11.93 -11.38 -10.06
C LEU A 48 -11.88 -12.41 -8.95
N LEU A 49 -11.59 -11.96 -7.73
CA LEU A 49 -11.57 -12.86 -6.58
C LEU A 49 -12.94 -13.49 -6.36
N ALA A 50 -13.99 -12.69 -6.45
CA ALA A 50 -15.35 -13.20 -6.26
C ALA A 50 -15.73 -14.22 -7.34
N GLU A 51 -15.17 -14.07 -8.53
CA GLU A 51 -15.48 -14.95 -9.65
C GLU A 51 -14.51 -16.12 -9.79
N ALA A 52 -13.49 -16.19 -8.92
CA ALA A 52 -12.49 -17.23 -9.00
C ALA A 52 -13.10 -18.61 -8.77
N THR A 53 -12.59 -19.60 -9.50
CA THR A 53 -13.12 -20.94 -9.45
C THR A 53 -12.21 -21.95 -8.75
N SER A 54 -11.04 -21.52 -8.31
CA SER A 54 -10.12 -22.42 -7.61
C SER A 54 -9.42 -21.66 -6.49
N ASP A 55 -8.95 -22.42 -5.50
CA ASP A 55 -8.18 -21.82 -4.40
C ASP A 55 -6.88 -21.22 -4.91
N GLU A 56 -6.30 -21.83 -5.92
CA GLU A 56 -5.07 -21.30 -6.52
C GLU A 56 -5.30 -19.89 -7.08
N GLN A 57 -6.39 -19.71 -7.81
CA GLN A 57 -6.76 -18.39 -8.32
C GLN A 57 -7.05 -17.42 -7.19
N ARG A 58 -7.77 -17.87 -6.19
CA ARG A 58 -8.08 -17.02 -5.04
C ARG A 58 -6.81 -16.57 -4.33
N TYR A 59 -5.86 -17.47 -4.16
CA TYR A 59 -4.59 -17.14 -3.53
C TYR A 59 -3.87 -16.05 -4.34
N GLY A 60 -3.84 -16.21 -5.66
CA GLY A 60 -3.20 -15.23 -6.52
C GLY A 60 -3.84 -13.86 -6.43
N PHE A 61 -5.17 -13.80 -6.44
CA PHE A 61 -5.87 -12.52 -6.37
C PHE A 61 -5.73 -11.88 -4.98
N CYS A 62 -5.75 -12.69 -3.93
CA CYS A 62 -5.51 -12.18 -2.58
C CYS A 62 -4.10 -11.60 -2.47
N GLY A 63 -3.13 -12.24 -3.11
CA GLY A 63 -1.77 -11.72 -3.12
C GLY A 63 -1.67 -10.37 -3.79
N ARG A 64 -2.37 -10.19 -4.91
CA ARG A 64 -2.37 -8.91 -5.61
C ARG A 64 -3.08 -7.84 -4.81
N LEU A 65 -4.18 -8.20 -4.14
CA LEU A 65 -4.87 -7.27 -3.27
C LEU A 65 -4.00 -6.87 -2.08
N PHE A 66 -3.28 -7.83 -1.52
CA PHE A 66 -2.32 -7.54 -0.46
C PHE A 66 -1.29 -6.50 -0.95
N ASP A 67 -0.74 -6.70 -2.14
CA ASP A 67 0.25 -5.79 -2.68
C ASP A 67 -0.32 -4.38 -2.90
N GLU A 68 -1.55 -4.29 -3.36
CA GLU A 68 -2.16 -2.98 -3.58
C GLU A 68 -2.41 -2.25 -2.26
N TYR A 69 -2.79 -2.97 -1.22
CA TYR A 69 -3.13 -2.35 0.05
C TYR A 69 -1.95 -2.10 0.98
N ARG A 70 -0.86 -2.84 0.83
CA ARG A 70 0.19 -2.85 1.87
C ARG A 70 0.80 -1.48 2.18
N ALA A 71 0.82 -0.57 1.22
CA ALA A 71 1.34 0.77 1.44
C ALA A 71 0.23 1.82 1.49
N TYR A 72 -1.01 1.39 1.55
CA TYR A 72 -2.16 2.26 1.38
C TYR A 72 -3.15 2.07 2.53
N ASN A 73 -3.41 0.85 2.92
CA ASN A 73 -4.35 0.55 4.00
C ASN A 73 -3.91 -0.75 4.65
N LEU A 74 -3.23 -0.64 5.77
CA LEU A 74 -2.65 -1.80 6.43
C LEU A 74 -3.69 -2.78 6.93
N ASP A 75 -4.84 -2.27 7.40
CA ASP A 75 -5.90 -3.16 7.89
C ASP A 75 -6.41 -4.07 6.78
N SER A 76 -6.62 -3.50 5.59
CA SER A 76 -7.07 -4.30 4.45
C SER A 76 -5.99 -5.26 3.99
N SER A 77 -4.73 -4.84 4.01
CA SER A 77 -3.65 -5.75 3.62
C SER A 77 -3.58 -6.94 4.58
N PHE A 78 -3.81 -6.71 5.86
CA PHE A 78 -3.80 -7.78 6.83
C PHE A 78 -4.90 -8.79 6.53
N VAL A 79 -6.09 -8.32 6.18
CA VAL A 79 -7.20 -9.21 5.83
C VAL A 79 -6.81 -10.13 4.67
N TYR A 80 -6.18 -9.58 3.64
CA TYR A 80 -5.82 -10.40 2.49
C TYR A 80 -4.63 -11.31 2.77
N ALA A 81 -3.72 -10.91 3.66
CA ALA A 81 -2.68 -11.81 4.10
C ALA A 81 -3.26 -13.00 4.87
N GLN A 82 -4.27 -12.74 5.72
CA GLN A 82 -4.95 -13.83 6.43
C GLN A 82 -5.66 -14.76 5.46
N ARG A 83 -6.30 -14.22 4.45
CA ARG A 83 -6.98 -15.04 3.45
C ARG A 83 -5.99 -15.92 2.69
N LYS A 84 -4.82 -15.37 2.37
CA LYS A 84 -3.77 -16.15 1.74
C LYS A 84 -3.38 -17.33 2.64
N GLU A 85 -3.24 -17.07 3.93
CA GLU A 85 -2.85 -18.11 4.86
C GLU A 85 -3.90 -19.23 4.91
N GLU A 86 -5.16 -18.84 5.00
CA GLU A 86 -6.25 -19.82 5.02
C GLU A 86 -6.27 -20.67 3.76
N LEU A 87 -6.09 -20.00 2.60
CA LEU A 87 -6.07 -20.71 1.33
C LEU A 87 -4.87 -21.66 1.22
N ALA A 88 -3.72 -21.21 1.70
CA ALA A 88 -2.52 -22.02 1.69
C ALA A 88 -2.69 -23.26 2.54
N HIS A 89 -3.34 -23.15 3.70
CA HIS A 89 -3.65 -24.30 4.54
C HIS A 89 -4.59 -25.27 3.82
N ARG A 90 -5.62 -24.74 3.17
CA ARG A 90 -6.55 -25.60 2.45
C ARG A 90 -5.90 -26.35 1.31
N MET A 91 -4.97 -25.70 0.62
CA MET A 91 -4.27 -26.33 -0.48
C MET A 91 -3.12 -27.22 0.00
N ASP A 92 -2.75 -27.09 1.26
CA ASP A 92 -1.65 -27.84 1.86
C ASP A 92 -0.37 -27.67 1.06
N LYS A 93 -0.06 -26.41 0.70
CA LYS A 93 1.15 -26.08 -0.06
C LYS A 93 2.11 -25.30 0.82
N LEU A 94 3.24 -25.90 1.12
CA LEU A 94 4.21 -25.31 2.03
C LEU A 94 4.75 -23.99 1.51
N ASP A 95 5.03 -23.90 0.21
CA ASP A 95 5.53 -22.66 -0.38
C ASP A 95 4.55 -21.51 -0.16
N TYR A 96 3.28 -21.79 -0.31
CA TYR A 96 2.25 -20.78 -0.13
C TYR A 96 2.09 -20.39 1.34
N LEU A 97 2.23 -21.37 2.23
CA LEU A 97 2.18 -21.11 3.66
C LEU A 97 3.34 -20.19 4.07
N ASP A 98 4.54 -20.44 3.57
CA ASP A 98 5.69 -19.63 3.89
C ASP A 98 5.49 -18.20 3.37
N ASP A 99 5.01 -18.06 2.14
CA ASP A 99 4.78 -16.76 1.55
C ASP A 99 3.73 -15.98 2.35
N ALA A 100 2.63 -16.63 2.70
CA ALA A 100 1.57 -15.98 3.47
C ALA A 100 2.08 -15.57 4.85
N ALA A 101 2.88 -16.43 5.48
CA ALA A 101 3.44 -16.12 6.79
C ALA A 101 4.34 -14.89 6.73
N MET A 102 5.12 -14.76 5.66
CA MET A 102 5.96 -13.59 5.48
C MET A 102 5.14 -12.33 5.32
N ASN A 103 4.03 -12.41 4.58
CA ASN A 103 3.12 -11.27 4.44
C ASN A 103 2.55 -10.86 5.79
N MET A 104 2.13 -11.82 6.60
CA MET A 104 1.59 -11.53 7.92
C MET A 104 2.63 -10.85 8.80
N ALA A 105 3.85 -11.38 8.79
CA ALA A 105 4.93 -10.81 9.58
C ALA A 105 5.24 -9.37 9.15
N GLU A 106 5.22 -9.12 7.84
CA GLU A 106 5.47 -7.80 7.32
C GLU A 106 4.44 -6.80 7.85
N VAL A 107 3.16 -7.15 7.80
CA VAL A 107 2.12 -6.24 8.25
C VAL A 107 2.20 -6.02 9.75
N MET A 108 2.42 -7.07 10.51
CA MET A 108 2.53 -6.96 11.97
C MET A 108 3.71 -6.09 12.36
N GLY A 109 4.84 -6.25 11.68
CA GLY A 109 6.01 -5.44 11.95
C GLY A 109 5.75 -3.97 11.63
N THR A 110 5.06 -3.72 10.52
CA THR A 110 4.78 -2.36 10.09
C THR A 110 3.83 -1.66 11.05
N THR A 111 2.84 -2.38 11.57
CA THR A 111 1.88 -1.79 12.49
C THR A 111 2.42 -1.64 13.90
N GLY A 112 3.53 -2.26 14.20
CA GLY A 112 4.07 -2.23 15.53
C GLY A 112 3.47 -3.24 16.48
N ILE A 113 2.47 -3.99 16.03
CA ILE A 113 1.84 -4.99 16.89
C ILE A 113 2.86 -6.00 17.35
N TYR A 114 3.67 -6.45 16.42
CA TYR A 114 4.66 -7.46 16.70
C TYR A 114 5.76 -6.92 17.59
N GLY A 115 6.23 -5.73 17.27
CA GLY A 115 7.32 -5.18 18.02
C GLY A 115 6.91 -4.67 19.36
N GLY A 116 5.67 -4.33 19.47
CA GLY A 116 5.23 -3.74 20.68
C GLY A 116 5.42 -4.65 21.81
N GLY A 117 5.54 -5.64 21.51
CA GLY A 117 5.83 -6.34 22.59
C GLY A 117 7.16 -6.07 22.94
N GLU A 118 7.54 -5.28 22.84
CA GLU A 118 8.45 -5.10 23.12
C GLU A 118 8.97 -5.36 23.60
N PRO A 119 9.03 -5.24 23.67
CA PRO A 119 9.47 -5.48 24.00
C PRO A 119 9.91 -6.11 24.38
N ARG A 120 10.01 -6.21 24.11
CA ARG A 120 10.30 -6.84 24.42
C ARG A 120 10.82 -6.96 25.34
N ASP A 121 11.10 -6.59 25.66
CA ASP A 121 11.43 -6.46 26.57
C ASP A 121 11.02 -6.69 27.53
N SER A 122 10.76 -6.46 27.45
CA SER A 122 10.16 -6.49 28.38
C SER A 122 9.42 -7.43 28.60
N TRP A 123 9.45 -7.97 28.24
CA TRP A 123 8.63 -8.94 28.46
C TRP A 123 9.16 -9.89 29.21
#